data_f0d76ba57801034d61bc8af7a0ccdc0b
#
_entry.id   f0d76ba57801034d61bc8af7a0ccdc0b
#
_cell.length_a   1.000
_cell.length_b   1.000
_cell.length_c   1.000
_cell.angle_alpha   90.00
_cell.angle_beta   90.00
_cell.angle_gamma   90.00
#
_symmetry.space_group_name_H-M   'P 1'
#
loop_
_entity.id
_entity.type
_entity.pdbx_description
1 polymer ?
#
loop_
_entity_poly.entity_id
_entity_poly.type
_entity_poly.pdbx_seq_one_letter_code
_entity_poly.pdbx_strand_id
1 'polypeptide(L)'
;MFRNRVLRVGFAAVSGLVAVVLSGCADTRGGSIPYDRALAAPDQTAAPTLAEDYKIAPLDKLTIKVFKADDLSGDYDVDLAGHISLPLVGEVEAANLTTAELDQKLTQILGAKYFEHPDVSVAIKESTAHVVTVDGAVAQAGQYPVNGSMTLIQAVALARGTTEDANARRVAVFRTIDGQRQAAAFDLTAIRRGEAPDPRIYPGDIVVVDGSKIKEAEKQILQSVPIFAIFHPLGL
;
A
#
# COMPACT_ATOMS: atom_id res chain seq x y z
N MET A 1 5.04 70.71 61.94
CA MET A 1 3.78 70.12 61.55
C MET A 1 3.96 69.47 60.19
N PHE A 2 4.49 68.32 60.15
CA PHE A 2 4.65 67.53 58.90
C PHE A 2 4.61 66.06 59.22
N ARG A 3 3.72 65.37 58.65
CA ARG A 3 3.55 63.96 58.91
C ARG A 3 3.36 63.15 57.65
N ASN A 4 4.33 62.29 57.45
CA ASN A 4 4.26 60.92 56.88
C ASN A 4 3.31 60.69 55.76
N ARG A 5 3.96 60.52 54.59
CA ARG A 5 3.47 59.66 53.53
C ARG A 5 4.66 58.84 53.04
N VAL A 6 4.75 57.63 53.56
CA VAL A 6 5.68 56.63 53.06
C VAL A 6 4.97 55.29 53.04
N LEU A 7 5.16 54.62 51.94
CA LEU A 7 5.04 53.18 51.83
C LEU A 7 3.67 52.55 51.61
N ARG A 8 3.21 52.53 50.39
CA ARG A 8 2.37 51.46 49.83
C ARG A 8 2.62 51.34 48.33
N VAL A 9 3.77 50.83 47.95
CA VAL A 9 4.01 50.30 46.59
C VAL A 9 4.89 49.09 46.77
N GLY A 10 4.38 47.95 46.50
CA GLY A 10 5.23 46.75 46.48
C GLY A 10 4.51 45.46 46.86
N PHE A 11 3.39 45.13 46.25
CA PHE A 11 2.86 43.74 46.33
C PHE A 11 1.83 43.45 45.22
N ALA A 12 2.21 43.66 43.97
CA ALA A 12 1.35 43.32 42.85
C ALA A 12 2.12 43.02 41.57
N ALA A 13 3.20 42.28 41.66
CA ALA A 13 3.98 41.94 40.46
C ALA A 13 4.63 40.56 40.48
N VAL A 14 4.01 39.57 41.13
CA VAL A 14 4.53 38.15 41.10
C VAL A 14 3.43 37.10 40.80
N SER A 15 2.27 37.49 40.34
CA SER A 15 1.19 36.54 40.01
C SER A 15 0.85 36.42 38.52
N GLY A 16 1.76 36.74 37.62
CA GLY A 16 1.49 36.77 36.18
C GLY A 16 2.35 35.85 35.29
N LEU A 17 3.10 34.92 35.85
CA LEU A 17 4.04 34.14 35.03
C LEU A 17 3.99 32.62 35.29
N VAL A 18 2.81 32.05 35.49
CA VAL A 18 2.64 30.56 35.56
C VAL A 18 1.39 30.14 34.83
N ALA A 19 1.24 30.44 33.56
CA ALA A 19 0.13 29.91 32.78
C ALA A 19 0.40 29.88 31.28
N VAL A 20 1.54 29.42 30.84
CA VAL A 20 1.75 29.10 29.43
C VAL A 20 2.74 27.90 29.33
N VAL A 21 2.37 26.78 29.92
CA VAL A 21 3.01 25.49 29.56
C VAL A 21 1.92 24.44 29.61
N LEU A 22 0.95 24.52 28.74
CA LEU A 22 0.00 23.43 28.53
C LEU A 22 -0.50 23.49 27.09
N SER A 23 -0.02 22.56 26.36
CA SER A 23 -0.59 21.93 25.17
C SER A 23 0.45 21.74 24.07
N GLY A 24 1.50 21.08 24.40
CA GLY A 24 2.20 20.27 23.41
C GLY A 24 1.50 18.92 23.34
N CYS A 25 0.28 18.83 22.85
CA CYS A 25 -0.18 17.59 22.22
C CYS A 25 0.79 17.37 21.07
N ALA A 26 1.73 16.46 21.26
CA ALA A 26 2.64 16.06 20.20
C ALA A 26 1.77 15.56 19.05
N ASP A 27 1.60 16.40 18.03
CA ASP A 27 0.92 16.01 16.81
C ASP A 27 1.79 14.95 16.16
N THR A 28 1.34 13.70 16.26
CA THR A 28 2.00 12.54 15.68
C THR A 28 1.89 12.51 14.14
N ARG A 29 1.28 13.53 13.55
CA ARG A 29 1.13 13.71 12.11
C ARG A 29 2.32 14.40 11.45
N GLY A 30 3.44 14.55 12.04
CA GLY A 30 4.59 15.27 11.49
C GLY A 30 4.99 14.87 10.05
N GLY A 31 5.82 15.67 9.40
CA GLY A 31 6.39 15.42 8.08
C GLY A 31 5.95 16.42 7.01
N SER A 32 6.64 16.39 5.85
CA SER A 32 6.42 17.32 4.73
C SER A 32 5.30 16.92 3.76
N ILE A 33 4.79 15.70 3.88
CA ILE A 33 3.73 15.18 3.00
C ILE A 33 2.39 15.73 3.51
N PRO A 34 1.58 16.39 2.64
CA PRO A 34 0.29 16.93 3.04
C PRO A 34 -0.71 15.83 3.38
N TYR A 35 -1.51 16.06 4.42
CA TYR A 35 -2.58 15.16 4.86
C TYR A 35 -3.87 15.36 4.09
N ASP A 36 -4.63 14.26 3.98
CA ASP A 36 -6.01 14.22 3.46
C ASP A 36 -6.18 14.89 2.07
N ARG A 37 -5.08 15.01 1.33
CA ARG A 37 -5.13 15.51 -0.04
C ARG A 37 -5.68 14.42 -0.95
N ALA A 38 -6.75 14.71 -1.66
CA ALA A 38 -7.24 13.86 -2.73
C ALA A 38 -6.16 13.77 -3.83
N LEU A 39 -5.56 12.60 -4.00
CA LEU A 39 -4.73 12.31 -5.17
C LEU A 39 -5.66 12.08 -6.36
N ALA A 40 -5.33 12.70 -7.49
CA ALA A 40 -5.98 12.36 -8.76
C ALA A 40 -5.78 10.87 -9.09
N ALA A 41 -6.57 10.34 -10.02
CA ALA A 41 -6.29 9.02 -10.58
C ALA A 41 -4.88 9.01 -11.20
N PRO A 42 -4.16 7.88 -11.20
CA PRO A 42 -2.87 7.76 -11.87
C PRO A 42 -3.02 7.96 -13.38
N ASP A 43 -1.89 8.17 -14.05
CA ASP A 43 -1.86 8.18 -15.51
C ASP A 43 -2.46 6.89 -16.07
N GLN A 44 -3.24 7.00 -17.12
CA GLN A 44 -4.05 5.90 -17.69
C GLN A 44 -3.26 4.66 -18.15
N THR A 45 -1.97 4.63 -17.99
CA THR A 45 -1.15 3.44 -18.22
C THR A 45 -1.43 2.31 -17.20
N ALA A 46 -2.25 2.56 -16.17
CA ALA A 46 -2.34 1.65 -15.03
C ALA A 46 -3.76 1.37 -14.48
N ALA A 47 -4.82 1.76 -15.09
CA ALA A 47 -6.14 1.45 -14.52
C ALA A 47 -7.21 1.13 -15.56
N PRO A 48 -7.29 -0.10 -16.07
CA PRO A 48 -8.54 -0.57 -16.66
C PRO A 48 -9.60 -0.63 -15.56
N THR A 49 -10.70 0.07 -15.77
CA THR A 49 -11.77 0.25 -14.78
C THR A 49 -12.67 -0.97 -14.63
N LEU A 50 -12.50 -1.99 -15.45
CA LEU A 50 -13.18 -3.30 -15.39
C LEU A 50 -12.26 -4.34 -16.05
N ALA A 51 -12.50 -5.61 -15.76
CA ALA A 51 -11.75 -6.73 -16.34
C ALA A 51 -11.76 -6.79 -17.88
N GLU A 52 -12.65 -6.04 -18.52
CA GLU A 52 -12.80 -5.97 -19.98
C GLU A 52 -11.70 -5.12 -20.65
N ASP A 53 -11.08 -4.18 -19.95
CA ASP A 53 -10.05 -3.30 -20.52
C ASP A 53 -8.62 -3.71 -20.16
N TYR A 54 -8.45 -4.77 -19.35
CA TYR A 54 -7.13 -5.24 -18.99
C TYR A 54 -6.40 -5.83 -20.20
N LYS A 55 -5.22 -5.32 -20.49
CA LYS A 55 -4.32 -5.88 -21.49
C LYS A 55 -3.26 -6.73 -20.81
N ILE A 56 -3.15 -7.95 -21.27
CA ILE A 56 -2.18 -8.93 -20.81
C ILE A 56 -0.77 -8.32 -20.93
N ALA A 57 0.01 -8.41 -19.87
CA ALA A 57 1.38 -7.94 -19.81
C ALA A 57 2.39 -9.10 -19.78
N PRO A 58 3.65 -8.87 -20.18
CA PRO A 58 4.71 -9.83 -19.93
C PRO A 58 4.80 -10.23 -18.46
N LEU A 59 5.10 -11.49 -18.19
CA LEU A 59 5.17 -12.12 -16.87
C LEU A 59 3.82 -12.31 -16.17
N ASP A 60 2.69 -12.02 -16.81
CA ASP A 60 1.39 -12.42 -16.28
C ASP A 60 1.22 -13.93 -16.35
N LYS A 61 0.44 -14.48 -15.42
CA LYS A 61 0.03 -15.88 -15.46
C LYS A 61 -1.45 -15.96 -15.84
N LEU A 62 -1.74 -16.73 -16.89
CA LEU A 62 -3.07 -16.93 -17.42
C LEU A 62 -3.55 -18.35 -17.09
N THR A 63 -4.84 -18.49 -16.79
CA THR A 63 -5.51 -19.79 -16.79
C THR A 63 -6.29 -19.91 -18.09
N ILE A 64 -5.96 -20.89 -18.92
CA ILE A 64 -6.66 -21.20 -20.18
C ILE A 64 -7.40 -22.51 -19.98
N LYS A 65 -8.69 -22.53 -20.35
CA LYS A 65 -9.50 -23.74 -20.37
C LYS A 65 -10.05 -23.97 -21.76
N VAL A 66 -9.86 -25.17 -22.27
CA VAL A 66 -10.39 -25.61 -23.55
C VAL A 66 -11.38 -26.75 -23.28
N PHE A 67 -12.66 -26.52 -23.62
CA PHE A 67 -13.70 -27.51 -23.33
C PHE A 67 -13.41 -28.85 -24.00
N LYS A 68 -13.45 -29.92 -23.25
CA LYS A 68 -13.13 -31.30 -23.66
C LYS A 68 -11.71 -31.52 -24.15
N ALA A 69 -10.77 -30.65 -23.79
CA ALA A 69 -9.36 -30.79 -24.11
C ALA A 69 -8.52 -30.44 -22.85
N ASP A 70 -8.51 -31.35 -21.87
CA ASP A 70 -7.80 -31.15 -20.60
C ASP A 70 -6.28 -31.00 -20.81
N ASP A 71 -5.73 -31.64 -21.83
CA ASP A 71 -4.30 -31.53 -22.18
C ASP A 71 -3.89 -30.12 -22.65
N LEU A 72 -4.85 -29.28 -23.04
CA LEU A 72 -4.64 -27.89 -23.43
C LEU A 72 -5.09 -26.91 -22.35
N SER A 73 -5.72 -27.43 -21.30
CA SER A 73 -6.22 -26.63 -20.19
C SER A 73 -5.17 -26.57 -19.09
N GLY A 74 -4.88 -25.36 -18.60
CA GLY A 74 -3.87 -25.18 -17.56
C GLY A 74 -3.49 -23.73 -17.32
N ASP A 75 -2.42 -23.57 -16.55
CA ASP A 75 -1.84 -22.26 -16.29
C ASP A 75 -0.66 -22.05 -17.25
N TYR A 76 -0.63 -20.86 -17.85
CA TYR A 76 0.37 -20.47 -18.84
C TYR A 76 1.01 -19.15 -18.42
N ASP A 77 2.33 -19.12 -18.40
CA ASP A 77 3.09 -17.91 -18.13
C ASP A 77 3.32 -17.14 -19.44
N VAL A 78 3.08 -15.83 -19.41
CA VAL A 78 3.45 -14.93 -20.52
C VAL A 78 4.92 -14.62 -20.41
N ASP A 79 5.69 -14.90 -21.45
CA ASP A 79 7.13 -14.65 -21.46
C ASP A 79 7.47 -13.15 -21.57
N LEU A 80 8.76 -12.82 -21.51
CA LEU A 80 9.22 -11.42 -21.61
C LEU A 80 8.96 -10.80 -23.00
N ALA A 81 8.79 -11.62 -24.03
CA ALA A 81 8.45 -11.17 -25.37
C ALA A 81 6.93 -10.99 -25.56
N GLY A 82 6.14 -11.41 -24.57
CA GLY A 82 4.68 -11.29 -24.59
C GLY A 82 3.96 -12.49 -25.20
N HIS A 83 4.61 -13.65 -25.30
CA HIS A 83 4.01 -14.87 -25.85
C HIS A 83 3.67 -15.88 -24.75
N ILE A 84 2.70 -16.73 -25.05
CA ILE A 84 2.39 -17.96 -24.32
C ILE A 84 2.71 -19.15 -25.19
N SER A 85 3.14 -20.27 -24.59
CA SER A 85 3.41 -21.52 -25.32
C SER A 85 2.33 -22.54 -25.00
N LEU A 86 1.51 -22.87 -26.00
CA LEU A 86 0.46 -23.89 -25.88
C LEU A 86 0.90 -25.19 -26.59
N PRO A 87 0.60 -26.36 -26.01
CA PRO A 87 0.75 -27.63 -26.72
C PRO A 87 -0.01 -27.61 -28.06
N LEU A 88 0.49 -28.29 -29.07
CA LEU A 88 -0.06 -28.35 -30.42
C LEU A 88 0.06 -27.06 -31.24
N VAL A 89 -0.15 -25.90 -30.62
CA VAL A 89 -0.22 -24.58 -31.27
C VAL A 89 1.16 -23.93 -31.35
N GLY A 90 1.97 -24.11 -30.29
CA GLY A 90 3.27 -23.45 -30.15
C GLY A 90 3.13 -22.06 -29.50
N GLU A 91 3.97 -21.12 -29.91
CA GLU A 91 4.00 -19.75 -29.40
C GLU A 91 2.86 -18.90 -29.95
N VAL A 92 2.13 -18.23 -29.07
CA VAL A 92 1.03 -17.32 -29.40
C VAL A 92 1.26 -15.99 -28.69
N GLU A 93 1.25 -14.91 -29.44
CA GLU A 93 1.31 -13.56 -28.88
C GLU A 93 0.06 -13.26 -28.05
N ALA A 94 0.27 -12.96 -26.77
CA ALA A 94 -0.75 -12.68 -25.78
C ALA A 94 -0.66 -11.23 -25.27
N ALA A 95 0.54 -10.63 -25.22
CA ALA A 95 0.72 -9.28 -24.71
C ALA A 95 -0.08 -8.24 -25.52
N ASN A 96 -0.56 -7.20 -24.81
CA ASN A 96 -1.41 -6.13 -25.32
C ASN A 96 -2.80 -6.57 -25.81
N LEU A 97 -3.15 -7.85 -25.72
CA LEU A 97 -4.51 -8.34 -25.94
C LEU A 97 -5.29 -8.35 -24.62
N THR A 98 -6.58 -8.17 -24.71
CA THR A 98 -7.51 -8.50 -23.63
C THR A 98 -7.68 -10.00 -23.53
N THR A 99 -8.21 -10.50 -22.41
CA THR A 99 -8.53 -11.93 -22.27
C THR A 99 -9.53 -12.40 -23.32
N ALA A 100 -10.49 -11.56 -23.69
CA ALA A 100 -11.48 -11.85 -24.74
C ALA A 100 -10.86 -11.90 -26.14
N GLU A 101 -9.92 -11.01 -26.45
CA GLU A 101 -9.19 -11.02 -27.73
C GLU A 101 -8.27 -12.25 -27.85
N LEU A 102 -7.60 -12.65 -26.76
CA LEU A 102 -6.80 -13.86 -26.73
C LEU A 102 -7.66 -15.12 -26.84
N ASP A 103 -8.81 -15.16 -26.19
CA ASP A 103 -9.80 -16.23 -26.32
C ASP A 103 -10.22 -16.43 -27.79
N GLN A 104 -10.64 -15.36 -28.45
CA GLN A 104 -11.01 -15.40 -29.89
C GLN A 104 -9.86 -15.86 -30.75
N LYS A 105 -8.63 -15.37 -30.52
CA LYS A 105 -7.43 -15.75 -31.26
C LYS A 105 -7.13 -17.25 -31.11
N LEU A 106 -7.20 -17.76 -29.89
CA LEU A 106 -7.00 -19.19 -29.60
C LEU A 106 -8.09 -20.05 -30.22
N THR A 107 -9.34 -19.65 -30.11
CA THR A 107 -10.48 -20.31 -30.74
C THR A 107 -10.30 -20.43 -32.25
N GLN A 108 -9.85 -19.35 -32.89
CA GLN A 108 -9.58 -19.37 -34.34
C GLN A 108 -8.42 -20.32 -34.70
N ILE A 109 -7.30 -20.25 -33.96
CA ILE A 109 -6.13 -21.10 -34.24
C ILE A 109 -6.47 -22.58 -34.06
N LEU A 110 -7.15 -22.92 -32.94
CA LEU A 110 -7.54 -24.29 -32.63
C LEU A 110 -8.59 -24.82 -33.60
N GLY A 111 -9.55 -23.97 -34.00
CA GLY A 111 -10.59 -24.31 -34.97
C GLY A 111 -10.08 -24.53 -36.38
N ALA A 112 -8.99 -23.88 -36.77
CA ALA A 112 -8.44 -24.02 -38.11
C ALA A 112 -7.78 -25.38 -38.38
N LYS A 113 -7.27 -26.08 -37.34
CA LYS A 113 -6.43 -27.28 -37.51
C LYS A 113 -6.76 -28.46 -36.63
N TYR A 114 -7.32 -28.24 -35.45
CA TYR A 114 -7.36 -29.25 -34.37
C TYR A 114 -8.76 -29.65 -33.92
N PHE A 115 -9.75 -28.71 -33.90
CA PHE A 115 -11.09 -28.92 -33.39
C PHE A 115 -12.15 -28.30 -34.32
N GLU A 116 -13.30 -28.93 -34.49
CA GLU A 116 -14.37 -28.36 -35.31
C GLU A 116 -15.03 -27.12 -34.68
N HIS A 117 -15.22 -27.13 -33.36
CA HIS A 117 -15.82 -26.01 -32.60
C HIS A 117 -15.19 -25.93 -31.23
N PRO A 118 -13.97 -25.39 -31.11
CA PRO A 118 -13.31 -25.24 -29.83
C PRO A 118 -13.99 -24.13 -29.00
N ASP A 119 -14.25 -24.42 -27.72
CA ASP A 119 -14.72 -23.45 -26.73
C ASP A 119 -13.56 -23.19 -25.77
N VAL A 120 -13.02 -21.97 -25.84
CA VAL A 120 -11.84 -21.54 -25.08
C VAL A 120 -12.28 -20.50 -24.06
N SER A 121 -11.71 -20.49 -22.89
CA SER A 121 -11.88 -19.47 -21.88
C SER A 121 -10.52 -19.06 -21.32
N VAL A 122 -10.23 -17.78 -21.35
CA VAL A 122 -8.99 -17.18 -20.83
C VAL A 122 -9.28 -16.32 -19.62
N ALA A 123 -8.58 -16.56 -18.52
CA ALA A 123 -8.65 -15.75 -17.31
C ALA A 123 -7.25 -15.39 -16.82
N ILE A 124 -7.10 -14.22 -16.20
CA ILE A 124 -5.86 -13.84 -15.54
C ILE A 124 -5.82 -14.50 -14.17
N LYS A 125 -4.79 -15.28 -13.90
CA LYS A 125 -4.54 -15.90 -12.60
C LYS A 125 -3.71 -15.00 -11.70
N GLU A 126 -2.61 -14.46 -12.23
CA GLU A 126 -1.71 -13.56 -11.54
C GLU A 126 -1.29 -12.46 -12.51
N SER A 127 -1.31 -11.21 -12.06
CA SER A 127 -0.87 -10.06 -12.86
C SER A 127 0.29 -9.36 -12.20
N THR A 128 1.34 -9.11 -12.95
CA THR A 128 2.52 -8.36 -12.50
C THR A 128 2.33 -6.84 -12.63
N ALA A 129 1.44 -6.41 -13.51
CA ALA A 129 1.14 -5.00 -13.75
C ALA A 129 0.17 -4.41 -12.72
N HIS A 130 -0.61 -5.26 -12.03
CA HIS A 130 -1.66 -4.84 -11.09
C HIS A 130 -1.28 -5.14 -9.65
N VAL A 131 -0.18 -4.54 -9.18
CA VAL A 131 0.26 -4.68 -7.80
C VAL A 131 0.32 -3.33 -7.09
N VAL A 132 0.03 -3.32 -5.81
CA VAL A 132 0.36 -2.25 -4.87
C VAL A 132 1.54 -2.70 -4.01
N THR A 133 2.48 -1.82 -3.76
CA THR A 133 3.55 -2.06 -2.81
C THR A 133 3.14 -1.53 -1.45
N VAL A 134 3.18 -2.36 -0.42
CA VAL A 134 2.94 -1.94 0.98
C VAL A 134 4.22 -2.15 1.77
N ASP A 135 4.72 -1.09 2.38
CA ASP A 135 6.03 -1.06 3.05
C ASP A 135 5.97 -0.31 4.38
N GLY A 136 7.06 -0.37 5.14
CA GLY A 136 7.22 0.30 6.43
C GLY A 136 6.71 -0.54 7.59
N ALA A 137 6.05 0.09 8.58
CA ALA A 137 5.63 -0.56 9.81
C ALA A 137 4.34 -1.38 9.65
N VAL A 138 4.37 -2.38 8.78
CA VAL A 138 3.32 -3.38 8.56
C VAL A 138 3.82 -4.78 8.94
N ALA A 139 2.90 -5.68 9.24
CA ALA A 139 3.27 -7.03 9.67
C ALA A 139 3.95 -7.83 8.54
N GLN A 140 3.58 -7.58 7.29
CA GLN A 140 4.18 -8.22 6.12
C GLN A 140 4.31 -7.19 5.00
N ALA A 141 5.51 -6.61 4.84
CA ALA A 141 5.81 -5.73 3.71
C ALA A 141 5.95 -6.56 2.42
N GLY A 142 5.51 -6.01 1.29
CA GLY A 142 5.57 -6.71 0.01
C GLY A 142 4.72 -6.08 -1.08
N GLN A 143 4.63 -6.79 -2.20
CA GLN A 143 3.72 -6.46 -3.30
C GLN A 143 2.46 -7.32 -3.21
N TYR A 144 1.32 -6.69 -3.43
CA TYR A 144 0.01 -7.32 -3.32
C TYR A 144 -0.81 -7.06 -4.57
N PRO A 145 -1.51 -8.07 -5.10
CA PRO A 145 -2.33 -7.89 -6.29
C PRO A 145 -3.54 -7.00 -5.98
N VAL A 146 -3.85 -6.11 -6.91
CA VAL A 146 -5.02 -5.23 -6.88
C VAL A 146 -6.07 -5.79 -7.82
N ASN A 147 -7.08 -6.46 -7.27
CA ASN A 147 -8.18 -7.02 -8.04
C ASN A 147 -9.39 -6.08 -7.92
N GLY A 148 -9.68 -5.33 -8.97
CA GLY A 148 -10.78 -4.37 -8.98
C GLY A 148 -10.49 -3.09 -8.17
N SER A 149 -11.48 -2.62 -7.40
CA SER A 149 -11.31 -1.43 -6.56
C SER A 149 -10.74 -1.80 -5.19
N MET A 150 -9.64 -1.18 -4.80
CA MET A 150 -8.99 -1.35 -3.51
C MET A 150 -8.95 -0.02 -2.75
N THR A 151 -9.07 -0.07 -1.43
CA THR A 151 -8.92 1.09 -0.54
C THR A 151 -7.65 0.98 0.32
N LEU A 152 -7.28 2.07 0.99
CA LEU A 152 -6.09 2.10 1.85
C LEU A 152 -6.19 1.10 3.00
N ILE A 153 -7.35 1.00 3.64
CA ILE A 153 -7.57 0.00 4.69
C ILE A 153 -7.37 -1.41 4.16
N GLN A 154 -7.89 -1.70 2.96
CA GLN A 154 -7.75 -3.00 2.33
C GLN A 154 -6.30 -3.33 1.98
N ALA A 155 -5.55 -2.36 1.42
CA ALA A 155 -4.13 -2.55 1.12
C ALA A 155 -3.32 -2.88 2.39
N VAL A 156 -3.53 -2.13 3.48
CA VAL A 156 -2.87 -2.41 4.77
C VAL A 156 -3.33 -3.75 5.36
N ALA A 157 -4.60 -4.13 5.18
CA ALA A 157 -5.11 -5.44 5.64
C ALA A 157 -4.46 -6.61 4.90
N LEU A 158 -4.18 -6.49 3.59
CA LEU A 158 -3.41 -7.50 2.83
C LEU A 158 -2.01 -7.68 3.41
N ALA A 159 -1.37 -6.59 3.86
CA ALA A 159 -0.09 -6.62 4.57
C ALA A 159 -0.19 -7.11 6.03
N ARG A 160 -1.32 -7.73 6.41
CA ARG A 160 -1.64 -8.24 7.76
C ARG A 160 -1.70 -7.17 8.85
N GLY A 161 -1.99 -5.93 8.45
CA GLY A 161 -2.13 -4.80 9.36
C GLY A 161 -0.81 -4.12 9.71
N THR A 162 -0.91 -3.16 10.62
CA THR A 162 0.24 -2.39 11.12
C THR A 162 0.90 -3.10 12.28
N THR A 163 2.22 -2.93 12.46
CA THR A 163 2.95 -3.40 13.64
C THR A 163 2.62 -2.57 14.88
N GLU A 164 3.02 -3.05 16.06
CA GLU A 164 2.83 -2.31 17.33
C GLU A 164 3.57 -0.98 17.35
N ASP A 165 4.71 -0.89 16.66
CA ASP A 165 5.56 0.31 16.59
C ASP A 165 5.09 1.29 15.49
N ALA A 166 4.03 0.95 14.75
CA ALA A 166 3.54 1.75 13.65
C ALA A 166 2.91 3.07 14.14
N ASN A 167 3.18 4.14 13.40
CA ASN A 167 2.43 5.37 13.49
C ASN A 167 1.26 5.34 12.49
N ALA A 168 0.16 4.70 12.89
CA ALA A 168 -1.03 4.56 12.06
C ALA A 168 -1.70 5.92 11.70
N ARG A 169 -1.30 7.02 12.34
CA ARG A 169 -1.74 8.37 11.97
C ARG A 169 -0.96 8.96 10.81
N ARG A 170 0.06 8.25 10.33
CA ARG A 170 0.90 8.69 9.23
C ARG A 170 1.15 7.55 8.26
N VAL A 171 0.25 7.41 7.30
CA VAL A 171 0.36 6.47 6.19
C VAL A 171 0.48 7.29 4.91
N ALA A 172 1.62 7.19 4.24
CA ALA A 172 1.86 7.89 2.99
C ALA A 172 1.49 7.00 1.79
N VAL A 173 0.80 7.57 0.83
CA VAL A 173 0.53 6.97 -0.47
C VAL A 173 1.29 7.75 -1.52
N PHE A 174 2.14 7.08 -2.26
CA PHE A 174 2.87 7.63 -3.41
C PHE A 174 2.24 7.12 -4.68
N ARG A 175 2.00 8.01 -5.62
CA ARG A 175 1.39 7.74 -6.92
C ARG A 175 2.08 8.55 -8.02
N THR A 176 2.24 7.98 -9.19
CA THR A 176 2.69 8.71 -10.38
C THR A 176 1.49 9.30 -11.10
N ILE A 177 1.51 10.61 -11.29
CA ILE A 177 0.46 11.39 -11.97
C ILE A 177 1.17 12.37 -12.89
N ASP A 178 0.83 12.38 -14.17
CA ASP A 178 1.50 13.19 -15.21
C ASP A 178 3.02 12.97 -15.24
N GLY A 179 3.47 11.73 -15.10
CA GLY A 179 4.87 11.35 -15.05
C GLY A 179 5.62 11.83 -13.78
N GLN A 180 4.93 12.48 -12.83
CA GLN A 180 5.51 12.98 -11.59
C GLN A 180 5.04 12.17 -10.38
N ARG A 181 5.99 11.86 -9.50
CA ARG A 181 5.67 11.18 -8.24
C ARG A 181 5.05 12.16 -7.26
N GLN A 182 3.79 11.97 -6.93
CA GLN A 182 3.05 12.73 -5.92
C GLN A 182 2.87 11.88 -4.66
N ALA A 183 2.65 12.55 -3.53
CA ALA A 183 2.40 11.87 -2.26
C ALA A 183 1.30 12.57 -1.46
N ALA A 184 0.50 11.79 -0.75
CA ALA A 184 -0.43 12.26 0.27
C ALA A 184 -0.32 11.37 1.52
N ALA A 185 -0.46 11.97 2.68
CA ALA A 185 -0.51 11.27 3.96
C ALA A 185 -1.96 11.12 4.45
N PHE A 186 -2.22 10.03 5.14
CA PHE A 186 -3.54 9.69 5.66
C PHE A 186 -3.45 9.20 7.10
N ASP A 187 -4.45 9.56 7.90
CA ASP A 187 -4.62 9.04 9.26
C ASP A 187 -5.51 7.78 9.21
N LEU A 188 -4.86 6.60 9.21
CA LEU A 188 -5.55 5.32 9.18
C LEU A 188 -6.45 5.10 10.42
N THR A 189 -6.13 5.76 11.54
CA THR A 189 -6.95 5.68 12.75
C THR A 189 -8.26 6.44 12.55
N ALA A 190 -8.20 7.65 11.98
CA ALA A 190 -9.39 8.44 11.66
C ALA A 190 -10.25 7.73 10.60
N ILE A 191 -9.63 7.16 9.56
CA ILE A 191 -10.34 6.40 8.53
C ILE A 191 -11.08 5.20 9.14
N ARG A 192 -10.41 4.42 10.00
CA ARG A 192 -11.03 3.25 10.67
C ARG A 192 -12.18 3.61 11.58
N ARG A 193 -12.23 4.85 12.10
CA ARG A 193 -13.34 5.38 12.91
C ARG A 193 -14.46 5.99 12.08
N GLY A 194 -14.28 6.09 10.75
CA GLY A 194 -15.23 6.78 9.87
C GLY A 194 -15.17 8.31 9.97
N GLU A 195 -14.11 8.86 10.59
CA GLU A 195 -13.88 10.30 10.76
C GLU A 195 -13.22 10.92 9.51
N ALA A 196 -12.61 10.09 8.65
CA ALA A 196 -12.00 10.49 7.38
C ALA A 196 -12.37 9.51 6.27
N PRO A 197 -12.40 9.95 5.01
CA PRO A 197 -12.68 9.08 3.87
C PRO A 197 -11.54 8.07 3.66
N ASP A 198 -11.89 6.84 3.26
CA ASP A 198 -10.92 5.81 2.89
C ASP A 198 -10.53 5.98 1.41
N PRO A 199 -9.31 6.41 1.09
CA PRO A 199 -8.92 6.71 -0.27
C PRO A 199 -8.77 5.44 -1.12
N ARG A 200 -9.08 5.54 -2.41
CA ARG A 200 -8.82 4.48 -3.37
C ARG A 200 -7.33 4.33 -3.63
N ILE A 201 -6.89 3.09 -3.69
CA ILE A 201 -5.54 2.66 -4.05
C ILE A 201 -5.60 2.06 -5.46
N TYR A 202 -4.62 2.36 -6.26
CA TYR A 202 -4.52 1.94 -7.64
C TYR A 202 -3.26 1.10 -7.86
N PRO A 203 -3.22 0.27 -8.90
CA PRO A 203 -2.00 -0.41 -9.33
C PRO A 203 -0.84 0.59 -9.50
N GLY A 204 0.35 0.18 -9.06
CA GLY A 204 1.54 1.04 -9.07
C GLY A 204 1.67 1.98 -7.88
N ASP A 205 0.65 2.12 -7.02
CA ASP A 205 0.76 2.89 -5.79
C ASP A 205 1.76 2.24 -4.82
N ILE A 206 2.44 3.07 -4.03
CA ILE A 206 3.28 2.62 -2.92
C ILE A 206 2.68 3.19 -1.64
N VAL A 207 2.26 2.31 -0.76
CA VAL A 207 1.73 2.62 0.57
C VAL A 207 2.83 2.41 1.59
N VAL A 208 3.21 3.45 2.32
CA VAL A 208 4.24 3.38 3.37
C VAL A 208 3.62 3.74 4.71
N VAL A 209 3.61 2.78 5.62
CA VAL A 209 3.20 3.01 7.02
C VAL A 209 4.42 3.46 7.81
N ASP A 210 4.34 4.66 8.39
CA ASP A 210 5.44 5.18 9.20
C ASP A 210 5.59 4.40 10.51
N GLY A 211 6.83 4.25 10.98
CA GLY A 211 7.17 3.60 12.25
C GLY A 211 7.78 4.57 13.24
N SER A 212 7.64 4.30 14.53
CA SER A 212 8.26 5.10 15.58
C SER A 212 9.73 4.69 15.75
N LYS A 213 10.66 5.42 15.13
CA LYS A 213 12.12 5.20 15.29
C LYS A 213 12.58 5.21 16.75
N ILE A 214 11.88 5.93 17.61
CA ILE A 214 12.19 6.00 19.05
C ILE A 214 11.88 4.67 19.73
N LYS A 215 10.75 4.03 19.39
CA LYS A 215 10.37 2.73 19.93
C LYS A 215 11.27 1.60 19.44
N GLU A 216 11.76 1.69 18.20
CA GLU A 216 12.71 0.70 17.67
C GLU A 216 14.04 0.76 18.39
N ALA A 217 14.58 1.97 18.64
CA ALA A 217 15.81 2.14 19.40
C ALA A 217 15.67 1.67 20.86
N GLU A 218 14.56 1.97 21.51
CA GLU A 218 14.27 1.53 22.89
C GLU A 218 14.12 0.00 22.97
N LYS A 219 13.46 -0.63 21.99
CA LYS A 219 13.30 -2.08 21.90
C LYS A 219 14.64 -2.80 21.70
N GLN A 220 15.53 -2.25 20.87
CA GLN A 220 16.88 -2.79 20.68
C GLN A 220 17.73 -2.66 21.96
N ILE A 221 17.64 -1.54 22.67
CA ILE A 221 18.38 -1.36 23.95
C ILE A 221 17.87 -2.32 25.02
N LEU A 222 16.55 -2.47 25.16
CA LEU A 222 15.98 -3.41 26.14
C LEU A 222 16.29 -4.88 25.83
N GLN A 223 16.45 -5.24 24.56
CA GLN A 223 16.83 -6.59 24.15
C GLN A 223 18.33 -6.87 24.28
N SER A 224 19.16 -5.82 24.26
CA SER A 224 20.62 -5.95 24.34
C SER A 224 21.18 -5.87 25.76
N VAL A 225 20.38 -5.50 26.78
CA VAL A 225 20.82 -5.46 28.17
C VAL A 225 20.41 -6.78 28.86
N PRO A 226 21.34 -7.66 29.19
CA PRO A 226 21.01 -8.87 29.96
C PRO A 226 20.51 -8.44 31.36
N ILE A 227 19.30 -8.87 31.69
CA ILE A 227 18.58 -8.57 32.95
C ILE A 227 19.39 -8.92 34.22
N PHE A 228 20.46 -9.67 34.10
CA PHE A 228 21.33 -10.09 35.20
C PHE A 228 22.32 -9.00 35.69
N ALA A 229 22.42 -7.86 35.02
CA ALA A 229 23.36 -6.80 35.42
C ALA A 229 22.83 -5.84 36.50
N ILE A 230 21.55 -5.97 36.92
CA ILE A 230 20.92 -5.03 37.87
C ILE A 230 20.93 -5.51 39.32
N PHE A 231 21.32 -6.74 39.57
CA PHE A 231 21.37 -7.32 40.94
C PHE A 231 22.78 -7.78 41.32
N HIS A 232 23.72 -6.84 41.48
CA HIS A 232 24.84 -7.05 42.36
C HIS A 232 24.68 -6.08 43.54
N PRO A 233 24.26 -6.53 44.72
CA PRO A 233 24.42 -5.76 45.92
C PRO A 233 25.93 -5.62 46.14
N LEU A 234 26.43 -4.40 46.17
CA LEU A 234 27.76 -4.09 46.72
C LEU A 234 27.80 -4.63 48.12
N GLY A 235 28.35 -5.85 48.27
CA GLY A 235 28.64 -6.44 49.56
C GLY A 235 29.84 -5.75 50.19
N LEU A 236 29.67 -5.40 51.42
CA LEU A 236 30.68 -5.01 52.42
C LEU A 236 31.83 -6.01 52.46
#